data_166d87a6340ab76b99d311e7102ebde2
#
_entry.id   166d87a6340ab76b99d311e7102ebde2
#
_cell.length_a   1.000
_cell.length_b   1.000
_cell.length_c   1.000
_cell.angle_alpha   90.00
_cell.angle_beta   90.00
_cell.angle_gamma   90.00
#
_symmetry.space_group_name_H-M   'P 1'
#
loop_
_entity.id
_entity.type
_entity.pdbx_description
1 polymer ?
#
loop_
_entity_poly.entity_id
_entity_poly.type
_entity_poly.pdbx_seq_one_letter_code
_entity_poly.pdbx_strand_id
1 'polypeptide(L)'
;MKENLNYDVVIIGGGPAGAVAAVAAARQGMKTLLVEQNGYLGGSLTGCGVGPQMTFHAGTTQVIKGIPEEIVERLQELRMSQGHMEDFVGYASSITPFDAEGMKLVLETMVQEAGAELLYHTTYTGCTVEDGEITEVQLYAKNGFFSVKGRVFLDCSADADLATHAGISSVYGREADHLAQPMTMNIKVANVDRERVMEFVKNHRDDMLSTIPFDRLEEIPRTGIQGAYSLIKAAKSKGEFHVDRDMVLCFETNNRGEFILNMSRIIRKSAIDPFELTEAEIEGRKQAQEIVAFMRKYIPGFENCRLECTGPSIGIRESRKIDGIYKLKAEDLVENKMFPDAIAMGGYPIDIHSPDGATMKHRFLKPGSWYSIPYRSLVTEKIKNLIVAGRCLSATHEACAAVRVTPIVMAMGQAAGTAAAQSVREGEAANGLDTEKLRKALKENGAFLQDYTG
;
A
#
# COMPACT_ATOMS: atom_id res chain seq x y z
N MET A 1 6.69 -30.99 -13.12
CA MET A 1 6.41 -29.57 -13.41
C MET A 1 5.50 -29.52 -14.63
N LYS A 2 4.58 -28.52 -14.70
CA LYS A 2 3.81 -28.31 -15.94
C LYS A 2 4.78 -28.06 -17.09
N GLU A 3 4.56 -28.70 -18.22
CA GLU A 3 5.29 -28.42 -19.46
C GLU A 3 4.70 -27.14 -20.09
N ASN A 4 5.56 -26.27 -20.66
CA ASN A 4 5.18 -25.02 -21.34
C ASN A 4 4.51 -23.96 -20.45
N LEU A 5 5.30 -23.37 -19.53
CA LEU A 5 4.88 -22.23 -18.72
C LEU A 5 4.95 -20.92 -19.54
N ASN A 6 3.99 -20.76 -20.48
CA ASN A 6 3.86 -19.56 -21.31
C ASN A 6 2.55 -18.84 -21.00
N TYR A 7 2.65 -17.53 -20.74
CA TYR A 7 1.52 -16.68 -20.38
C TYR A 7 1.48 -15.42 -21.26
N ASP A 8 0.32 -14.79 -21.34
CA ASP A 8 0.22 -13.46 -21.94
C ASP A 8 0.75 -12.41 -20.98
N VAL A 9 0.39 -12.53 -19.70
CA VAL A 9 0.79 -11.60 -18.64
C VAL A 9 1.39 -12.36 -17.45
N VAL A 10 2.59 -11.96 -17.03
CA VAL A 10 3.26 -12.50 -15.84
C VAL A 10 3.44 -11.38 -14.82
N ILE A 11 2.94 -11.58 -13.61
CA ILE A 11 2.93 -10.58 -12.52
C ILE A 11 3.78 -11.08 -11.37
N ILE A 12 4.78 -10.30 -10.97
CA ILE A 12 5.67 -10.60 -9.86
C ILE A 12 5.26 -9.78 -8.64
N GLY A 13 4.80 -10.46 -7.59
CA GLY A 13 4.33 -9.91 -6.33
C GLY A 13 2.80 -9.84 -6.23
N GLY A 14 2.25 -10.55 -5.25
CA GLY A 14 0.80 -10.63 -4.94
C GLY A 14 0.32 -9.61 -3.91
N GLY A 15 1.01 -8.45 -3.81
CA GLY A 15 0.54 -7.32 -3.01
C GLY A 15 -0.73 -6.68 -3.56
N PRO A 16 -1.19 -5.54 -2.99
CA PRO A 16 -2.43 -4.88 -3.41
C PRO A 16 -2.46 -4.56 -4.91
N ALA A 17 -1.33 -4.11 -5.48
CA ALA A 17 -1.23 -3.83 -6.91
C ALA A 17 -1.32 -5.10 -7.76
N GLY A 18 -0.52 -6.13 -7.42
CA GLY A 18 -0.41 -7.33 -8.25
C GLY A 18 -1.66 -8.18 -8.23
N ALA A 19 -2.33 -8.33 -7.09
CA ALA A 19 -3.59 -9.04 -7.00
C ALA A 19 -4.68 -8.39 -7.87
N VAL A 20 -4.81 -7.06 -7.78
CA VAL A 20 -5.76 -6.30 -8.62
C VAL A 20 -5.38 -6.33 -10.09
N ALA A 21 -4.09 -6.25 -10.42
CA ALA A 21 -3.61 -6.36 -11.80
C ALA A 21 -3.92 -7.73 -12.42
N ALA A 22 -3.79 -8.81 -11.63
CA ALA A 22 -4.11 -10.14 -12.07
C ALA A 22 -5.60 -10.29 -12.42
N VAL A 23 -6.48 -9.78 -11.55
CA VAL A 23 -7.93 -9.72 -11.80
C VAL A 23 -8.23 -8.92 -13.07
N ALA A 24 -7.62 -7.72 -13.20
CA ALA A 24 -7.88 -6.84 -14.35
C ALA A 24 -7.44 -7.45 -15.69
N ALA A 25 -6.26 -8.06 -15.73
CA ALA A 25 -5.74 -8.70 -16.94
C ALA A 25 -6.54 -9.96 -17.33
N ALA A 26 -6.81 -10.83 -16.36
CA ALA A 26 -7.54 -12.08 -16.61
C ALA A 26 -8.99 -11.85 -17.03
N ARG A 27 -9.71 -10.89 -16.43
CA ARG A 27 -11.07 -10.49 -16.84
C ARG A 27 -11.14 -9.99 -18.29
N GLN A 28 -10.01 -9.53 -18.84
CA GLN A 28 -9.91 -9.15 -20.26
C GLN A 28 -9.46 -10.29 -21.17
N GLY A 29 -9.48 -11.54 -20.68
CA GLY A 29 -9.20 -12.75 -21.43
C GLY A 29 -7.73 -13.10 -21.58
N MET A 30 -6.83 -12.45 -20.83
CA MET A 30 -5.39 -12.75 -20.87
C MET A 30 -5.07 -13.98 -20.02
N LYS A 31 -4.27 -14.90 -20.56
CA LYS A 31 -3.69 -16.00 -19.79
C LYS A 31 -2.67 -15.41 -18.82
N THR A 32 -3.08 -15.25 -17.57
CA THR A 32 -2.36 -14.49 -16.55
C THR A 32 -1.78 -15.40 -15.46
N LEU A 33 -0.52 -15.19 -15.10
CA LEU A 33 0.13 -15.80 -13.93
C LEU A 33 0.45 -14.71 -12.90
N LEU A 34 0.04 -14.94 -11.65
CA LEU A 34 0.44 -14.16 -10.48
C LEU A 34 1.38 -14.98 -9.61
N VAL A 35 2.61 -14.48 -9.40
CA VAL A 35 3.64 -15.13 -8.57
C VAL A 35 3.76 -14.39 -7.24
N GLU A 36 3.65 -15.13 -6.12
CA GLU A 36 3.78 -14.59 -4.75
C GLU A 36 4.67 -15.50 -3.89
N GLN A 37 5.60 -14.90 -3.17
CA GLN A 37 6.53 -15.63 -2.29
C GLN A 37 5.88 -16.15 -1.01
N ASN A 38 4.82 -15.49 -0.54
CA ASN A 38 4.05 -15.93 0.63
C ASN A 38 2.94 -16.91 0.23
N GLY A 39 2.27 -17.49 1.22
CA GLY A 39 1.09 -18.35 1.04
C GLY A 39 -0.23 -17.58 1.04
N TYR A 40 -0.22 -16.27 0.78
CA TYR A 40 -1.40 -15.40 0.78
C TYR A 40 -1.14 -14.13 -0.04
N LEU A 41 -2.23 -13.51 -0.53
CA LEU A 41 -2.21 -12.22 -1.22
C LEU A 41 -2.41 -11.04 -0.24
N GLY A 42 -2.22 -9.82 -0.76
CA GLY A 42 -2.54 -8.57 -0.09
C GLY A 42 -1.34 -7.79 0.46
N GLY A 43 -0.14 -8.38 0.46
CA GLY A 43 1.11 -7.69 0.83
C GLY A 43 1.00 -6.93 2.15
N SER A 44 1.09 -5.59 2.13
CA SER A 44 1.04 -4.78 3.35
C SER A 44 -0.29 -4.88 4.11
N LEU A 45 -1.41 -5.12 3.45
CA LEU A 45 -2.73 -5.27 4.08
C LEU A 45 -2.84 -6.54 4.92
N THR A 46 -2.14 -7.60 4.54
CA THR A 46 -2.24 -8.93 5.15
C THR A 46 -0.95 -9.36 5.85
N GLY A 47 0.20 -9.09 5.23
CA GLY A 47 1.51 -9.48 5.73
C GLY A 47 2.13 -8.50 6.71
N CYS A 48 1.84 -7.19 6.60
CA CYS A 48 2.45 -6.20 7.48
C CYS A 48 1.45 -5.62 8.52
N GLY A 49 0.21 -6.12 8.56
CA GLY A 49 -0.81 -5.66 9.50
C GLY A 49 -1.21 -4.19 9.33
N VAL A 50 -1.11 -3.65 8.11
CA VAL A 50 -1.51 -2.26 7.83
C VAL A 50 -3.03 -2.17 7.76
N GLY A 51 -3.61 -1.26 8.53
CA GLY A 51 -5.03 -0.91 8.53
C GLY A 51 -5.31 0.29 9.42
N PRO A 52 -6.43 0.97 9.20
CA PRO A 52 -7.39 0.86 8.09
C PRO A 52 -6.80 1.31 6.75
N GLN A 53 -7.49 1.02 5.63
CA GLN A 53 -7.12 1.59 4.34
C GLN A 53 -7.48 3.08 4.31
N MET A 54 -6.58 3.90 3.79
CA MET A 54 -6.73 5.36 3.64
C MET A 54 -6.24 5.78 2.26
N THR A 55 -6.94 6.50 1.47
CA THR A 55 -8.37 6.85 1.49
C THR A 55 -8.96 6.53 0.12
N PHE A 56 -10.21 6.13 0.06
CA PHE A 56 -10.95 5.97 -1.21
C PHE A 56 -11.57 7.30 -1.69
N HIS A 57 -11.58 8.32 -0.81
CA HIS A 57 -12.27 9.58 -1.05
C HIS A 57 -11.34 10.79 -1.04
N ALA A 58 -11.79 11.84 -1.72
CA ALA A 58 -11.30 13.20 -1.58
C ALA A 58 -12.50 14.08 -1.19
N GLY A 59 -12.54 14.55 0.04
CA GLY A 59 -13.77 15.11 0.63
C GLY A 59 -14.90 14.07 0.61
N THR A 60 -16.02 14.42 0.02
CA THR A 60 -17.18 13.54 -0.16
C THR A 60 -17.16 12.74 -1.47
N THR A 61 -16.22 13.02 -2.36
CA THR A 61 -16.12 12.35 -3.67
C THR A 61 -15.30 11.08 -3.55
N GLN A 62 -15.87 9.95 -3.91
CA GLN A 62 -15.11 8.70 -4.02
C GLN A 62 -14.28 8.69 -5.31
N VAL A 63 -12.97 8.75 -5.17
CA VAL A 63 -11.99 8.84 -6.28
C VAL A 63 -11.28 7.52 -6.58
N ILE A 64 -11.46 6.51 -5.74
CA ILE A 64 -10.99 5.13 -5.98
C ILE A 64 -12.22 4.22 -6.11
N LYS A 65 -12.42 3.67 -7.29
CA LYS A 65 -13.54 2.79 -7.66
C LYS A 65 -13.06 1.61 -8.50
N GLY A 66 -13.99 0.83 -9.04
CA GLY A 66 -13.70 -0.34 -9.87
C GLY A 66 -13.32 -1.55 -9.01
N ILE A 67 -12.27 -2.30 -9.40
CA ILE A 67 -11.85 -3.50 -8.67
C ILE A 67 -11.50 -3.21 -7.21
N PRO A 68 -10.84 -2.09 -6.84
CA PRO A 68 -10.62 -1.74 -5.43
C PRO A 68 -11.90 -1.60 -4.62
N GLU A 69 -12.97 -1.05 -5.19
CA GLU A 69 -14.28 -0.97 -4.55
C GLU A 69 -14.94 -2.34 -4.40
N GLU A 70 -14.91 -3.15 -5.45
CA GLU A 70 -15.44 -4.53 -5.41
C GLU A 70 -14.83 -5.35 -4.26
N ILE A 71 -13.53 -5.15 -3.96
CA ILE A 71 -12.90 -5.79 -2.81
C ILE A 71 -13.58 -5.38 -1.50
N VAL A 72 -13.90 -4.10 -1.35
CA VAL A 72 -14.57 -3.59 -0.15
C VAL A 72 -15.99 -4.12 -0.04
N GLU A 73 -16.74 -4.14 -1.15
CA GLU A 73 -18.10 -4.69 -1.22
C GLU A 73 -18.12 -6.18 -0.82
N ARG A 74 -17.21 -6.99 -1.36
CA ARG A 74 -17.08 -8.41 -1.00
C ARG A 74 -16.70 -8.64 0.47
N LEU A 75 -15.84 -7.78 1.03
CA LEU A 75 -15.55 -7.81 2.45
C LEU A 75 -16.77 -7.45 3.31
N GLN A 76 -17.63 -6.53 2.85
CA GLN A 76 -18.88 -6.19 3.52
C GLN A 76 -19.88 -7.36 3.48
N GLU A 77 -20.01 -8.03 2.34
CA GLU A 77 -20.87 -9.22 2.20
C GLU A 77 -20.46 -10.32 3.19
N LEU A 78 -19.15 -10.48 3.42
CA LEU A 78 -18.59 -11.40 4.41
C LEU A 78 -18.66 -10.86 5.86
N ARG A 79 -19.13 -9.62 6.09
CA ARG A 79 -19.08 -8.91 7.36
C ARG A 79 -17.67 -8.70 7.90
N MET A 80 -16.69 -8.66 7.01
CA MET A 80 -15.27 -8.48 7.33
C MET A 80 -14.77 -7.06 7.01
N SER A 81 -15.69 -6.15 6.64
CA SER A 81 -15.51 -4.70 6.59
C SER A 81 -16.86 -4.02 6.87
N GLN A 82 -16.81 -2.80 7.38
CA GLN A 82 -17.99 -1.92 7.48
C GLN A 82 -18.10 -0.97 6.28
N GLY A 83 -17.18 -1.09 5.32
CA GLY A 83 -17.07 -0.15 4.21
C GLY A 83 -16.38 1.14 4.61
N HIS A 84 -16.62 2.16 3.81
CA HIS A 84 -16.03 3.48 4.00
C HIS A 84 -16.75 4.26 5.12
N MET A 85 -15.96 4.91 5.95
CA MET A 85 -16.46 5.82 6.98
C MET A 85 -15.57 7.04 7.10
N GLU A 86 -16.06 8.08 7.75
CA GLU A 86 -15.26 9.27 8.05
C GLU A 86 -14.07 8.91 8.93
N ASP A 87 -12.92 9.51 8.66
CA ASP A 87 -11.74 9.30 9.48
C ASP A 87 -11.89 10.00 10.84
N PHE A 88 -12.00 9.24 11.91
CA PHE A 88 -12.19 9.75 13.28
C PHE A 88 -11.01 10.59 13.81
N VAL A 89 -9.83 10.50 13.19
CA VAL A 89 -8.71 11.39 13.51
C VAL A 89 -8.66 12.63 12.61
N GLY A 90 -9.47 12.67 11.53
CA GLY A 90 -9.60 13.81 10.63
C GLY A 90 -8.37 14.06 9.76
N TYR A 91 -7.54 13.04 9.53
CA TYR A 91 -6.32 13.15 8.72
C TYR A 91 -6.60 12.92 7.22
N ALA A 92 -7.41 11.92 6.92
CA ALA A 92 -7.85 11.58 5.57
C ALA A 92 -9.36 11.78 5.41
N SER A 93 -9.84 11.83 4.16
CA SER A 93 -11.27 12.03 3.90
C SER A 93 -12.11 10.83 4.34
N SER A 94 -11.56 9.62 4.26
CA SER A 94 -12.21 8.40 4.73
C SER A 94 -11.21 7.36 5.18
N ILE A 95 -11.68 6.47 6.03
CA ILE A 95 -11.01 5.21 6.37
C ILE A 95 -11.88 4.03 5.99
N THR A 96 -11.25 2.88 5.77
CA THR A 96 -11.96 1.63 5.47
C THR A 96 -11.35 0.52 6.32
N PRO A 97 -11.90 0.29 7.52
CA PRO A 97 -11.50 -0.84 8.36
C PRO A 97 -11.87 -2.16 7.69
N PHE A 98 -11.01 -3.16 7.84
CA PHE A 98 -11.20 -4.48 7.28
C PHE A 98 -10.54 -5.54 8.15
N ASP A 99 -10.95 -6.78 7.95
CA ASP A 99 -10.29 -7.95 8.53
C ASP A 99 -9.23 -8.50 7.54
N ALA A 100 -8.01 -8.72 8.02
CA ALA A 100 -6.91 -9.19 7.17
C ALA A 100 -7.13 -10.61 6.64
N GLU A 101 -7.79 -11.49 7.41
CA GLU A 101 -8.12 -12.84 6.94
C GLU A 101 -9.19 -12.79 5.83
N GLY A 102 -10.19 -11.90 5.99
CA GLY A 102 -11.16 -11.62 4.94
C GLY A 102 -10.50 -11.09 3.67
N MET A 103 -9.52 -10.20 3.81
CA MET A 103 -8.76 -9.65 2.68
C MET A 103 -8.01 -10.75 1.91
N LYS A 104 -7.36 -11.69 2.60
CA LYS A 104 -6.70 -12.85 1.96
C LYS A 104 -7.69 -13.65 1.14
N LEU A 105 -8.83 -14.01 1.74
CA LEU A 105 -9.88 -14.80 1.10
C LEU A 105 -10.47 -14.10 -0.13
N VAL A 106 -10.82 -12.82 0.01
CA VAL A 106 -11.44 -12.04 -1.08
C VAL A 106 -10.50 -11.91 -2.26
N LEU A 107 -9.23 -11.54 -2.03
CA LEU A 107 -8.25 -11.38 -3.11
C LEU A 107 -7.98 -12.71 -3.83
N GLU A 108 -7.82 -13.80 -3.09
CA GLU A 108 -7.62 -15.13 -3.65
C GLU A 108 -8.82 -15.57 -4.49
N THR A 109 -10.03 -15.42 -3.95
CA THR A 109 -11.27 -15.74 -4.65
C THR A 109 -11.42 -14.94 -5.95
N MET A 110 -11.19 -13.61 -5.90
CA MET A 110 -11.30 -12.76 -7.08
C MET A 110 -10.29 -13.11 -8.18
N VAL A 111 -9.05 -13.46 -7.81
CA VAL A 111 -8.01 -13.88 -8.75
C VAL A 111 -8.41 -15.19 -9.44
N GLN A 112 -8.93 -16.16 -8.66
CA GLN A 112 -9.39 -17.45 -9.20
C GLN A 112 -10.64 -17.30 -10.08
N GLU A 113 -11.64 -16.56 -9.65
CA GLU A 113 -12.86 -16.28 -10.42
C GLU A 113 -12.56 -15.56 -11.73
N ALA A 114 -11.55 -14.68 -11.75
CA ALA A 114 -11.10 -14.01 -12.97
C ALA A 114 -10.40 -14.97 -13.96
N GLY A 115 -9.99 -16.17 -13.52
CA GLY A 115 -9.28 -17.15 -14.31
C GLY A 115 -7.76 -16.97 -14.37
N ALA A 116 -7.19 -16.15 -13.50
CA ALA A 116 -5.73 -16.03 -13.36
C ALA A 116 -5.17 -17.25 -12.62
N GLU A 117 -4.01 -17.73 -13.06
CA GLU A 117 -3.26 -18.76 -12.35
C GLU A 117 -2.46 -18.12 -11.22
N LEU A 118 -2.56 -18.70 -10.02
CA LEU A 118 -1.89 -18.22 -8.82
C LEU A 118 -0.79 -19.19 -8.41
N LEU A 119 0.40 -18.67 -8.12
CA LEU A 119 1.56 -19.45 -7.73
C LEU A 119 2.15 -18.91 -6.43
N TYR A 120 1.82 -19.54 -5.32
CA TYR A 120 2.33 -19.24 -3.99
C TYR A 120 3.68 -19.90 -3.69
N HIS A 121 4.32 -19.46 -2.61
CA HIS A 121 5.60 -19.98 -2.13
C HIS A 121 6.67 -20.03 -3.21
N THR A 122 6.65 -19.02 -4.08
CA THR A 122 7.52 -18.95 -5.24
C THR A 122 8.20 -17.59 -5.28
N THR A 123 9.52 -17.60 -5.21
CA THR A 123 10.34 -16.39 -5.19
C THR A 123 10.84 -16.09 -6.59
N TYR A 124 10.71 -14.85 -7.02
CA TYR A 124 11.34 -14.32 -8.21
C TYR A 124 12.85 -14.17 -7.96
N THR A 125 13.70 -14.59 -8.92
CA THR A 125 15.16 -14.58 -8.77
C THR A 125 15.91 -13.88 -9.89
N GLY A 126 15.28 -13.64 -11.03
CA GLY A 126 15.92 -12.98 -12.16
C GLY A 126 15.07 -12.99 -13.42
N CYS A 127 15.57 -12.35 -14.48
CA CYS A 127 14.93 -12.36 -15.79
C CYS A 127 15.96 -12.39 -16.91
N THR A 128 15.53 -12.80 -18.11
CA THR A 128 16.29 -12.71 -19.35
C THR A 128 15.73 -11.57 -20.19
N VAL A 129 16.59 -10.71 -20.70
CA VAL A 129 16.24 -9.57 -21.56
C VAL A 129 16.94 -9.71 -22.90
N GLU A 130 16.16 -9.62 -23.99
CA GLU A 130 16.65 -9.66 -25.37
C GLU A 130 16.00 -8.50 -26.15
N ASP A 131 16.75 -7.73 -26.89
CA ASP A 131 16.29 -6.63 -27.76
C ASP A 131 15.37 -5.59 -27.07
N GLY A 132 15.58 -5.36 -25.75
CA GLY A 132 14.78 -4.44 -24.96
C GLY A 132 13.43 -5.02 -24.49
N GLU A 133 13.29 -6.33 -24.49
CA GLU A 133 12.12 -7.05 -24.00
C GLU A 133 12.54 -8.15 -23.01
N ILE A 134 11.73 -8.33 -21.95
CA ILE A 134 11.87 -9.48 -21.07
C ILE A 134 11.27 -10.69 -21.81
N THR A 135 12.03 -11.77 -21.94
CA THR A 135 11.57 -13.01 -22.60
C THR A 135 11.10 -14.05 -21.59
N GLU A 136 11.75 -14.09 -20.41
CA GLU A 136 11.36 -15.00 -19.33
C GLU A 136 11.80 -14.47 -17.97
N VAL A 137 11.13 -14.96 -16.92
CA VAL A 137 11.52 -14.75 -15.52
C VAL A 137 11.98 -16.07 -14.90
N GLN A 138 13.02 -16.00 -14.06
CA GLN A 138 13.52 -17.12 -13.27
C GLN A 138 12.86 -17.10 -11.91
N LEU A 139 12.36 -18.25 -11.52
CA LEU A 139 11.64 -18.47 -10.27
C LEU A 139 12.29 -19.59 -9.46
N TYR A 140 12.18 -19.48 -8.13
CA TYR A 140 12.58 -20.52 -7.20
C TYR A 140 11.41 -20.93 -6.34
N ALA A 141 11.16 -22.23 -6.26
CA ALA A 141 10.25 -22.84 -5.33
C ALA A 141 10.91 -24.04 -4.64
N LYS A 142 10.25 -24.68 -3.70
CA LYS A 142 10.81 -25.77 -2.89
C LYS A 142 11.33 -26.94 -3.74
N ASN A 143 10.84 -27.12 -4.95
CA ASN A 143 11.25 -28.14 -5.91
C ASN A 143 12.40 -27.70 -6.85
N GLY A 144 12.98 -26.50 -6.65
CA GLY A 144 14.11 -25.98 -7.41
C GLY A 144 13.79 -24.78 -8.29
N PHE A 145 14.72 -24.45 -9.17
CA PHE A 145 14.60 -23.34 -10.13
C PHE A 145 13.83 -23.75 -11.39
N PHE A 146 13.08 -22.82 -11.94
CA PHE A 146 12.39 -22.97 -13.23
C PHE A 146 12.13 -21.59 -13.85
N SER A 147 11.84 -21.55 -15.14
CA SER A 147 11.55 -20.32 -15.88
C SER A 147 10.10 -20.28 -16.34
N VAL A 148 9.58 -19.06 -16.46
CA VAL A 148 8.26 -18.76 -17.00
C VAL A 148 8.40 -17.70 -18.09
N LYS A 149 7.82 -17.97 -19.27
CA LYS A 149 7.77 -17.03 -20.38
C LYS A 149 6.49 -16.20 -20.37
N GLY A 150 6.60 -14.96 -20.82
CA GLY A 150 5.48 -14.03 -20.91
C GLY A 150 5.60 -13.10 -22.11
N ARG A 151 4.48 -12.48 -22.49
CA ARG A 151 4.47 -11.42 -23.51
C ARG A 151 4.63 -10.05 -22.84
N VAL A 152 3.93 -9.83 -21.71
CA VAL A 152 4.03 -8.63 -20.90
C VAL A 152 4.29 -9.02 -19.45
N PHE A 153 5.14 -8.26 -18.78
CA PHE A 153 5.53 -8.49 -17.40
C PHE A 153 5.16 -7.30 -16.52
N LEU A 154 4.64 -7.60 -15.34
CA LEU A 154 4.33 -6.57 -14.33
C LEU A 154 5.24 -6.74 -13.12
N ASP A 155 5.95 -5.67 -12.77
CA ASP A 155 6.67 -5.59 -11.49
C ASP A 155 5.76 -5.00 -10.42
N CYS A 156 5.21 -5.88 -9.59
CA CYS A 156 4.43 -5.56 -8.40
C CYS A 156 5.16 -6.01 -7.12
N SER A 157 6.49 -6.22 -7.20
CA SER A 157 7.33 -6.67 -6.08
C SER A 157 7.42 -5.65 -4.94
N ALA A 158 6.98 -4.42 -5.20
CA ALA A 158 7.07 -3.25 -4.32
C ALA A 158 8.49 -2.68 -4.16
N ASP A 159 9.53 -3.43 -4.55
CA ASP A 159 10.93 -3.07 -4.40
C ASP A 159 11.66 -2.89 -5.75
N ALA A 160 10.89 -2.92 -6.86
CA ALA A 160 11.40 -2.85 -8.24
C ALA A 160 12.40 -3.98 -8.58
N ASP A 161 12.14 -5.19 -8.10
CA ASP A 161 13.06 -6.32 -8.26
C ASP A 161 13.19 -6.72 -9.73
N LEU A 162 12.06 -6.90 -10.42
CA LEU A 162 12.04 -7.26 -11.83
C LEU A 162 12.62 -6.14 -12.70
N ALA A 163 12.22 -4.90 -12.45
CA ALA A 163 12.69 -3.73 -13.19
C ALA A 163 14.21 -3.56 -13.06
N THR A 164 14.75 -3.71 -11.84
CA THR A 164 16.21 -3.58 -11.59
C THR A 164 16.99 -4.70 -12.27
N HIS A 165 16.53 -5.95 -12.21
CA HIS A 165 17.16 -7.07 -12.89
C HIS A 165 17.05 -6.95 -14.43
N ALA A 166 16.00 -6.32 -14.94
CA ALA A 166 15.87 -5.96 -16.35
C ALA A 166 16.80 -4.77 -16.76
N GLY A 167 17.57 -4.24 -15.82
CA GLY A 167 18.53 -3.17 -16.05
C GLY A 167 17.92 -1.76 -16.06
N ILE A 168 16.74 -1.56 -15.46
CA ILE A 168 16.17 -0.24 -15.24
C ILE A 168 16.86 0.41 -14.06
N SER A 169 17.24 1.68 -14.22
CA SER A 169 17.76 2.51 -13.14
C SER A 169 16.67 2.73 -12.06
N SER A 170 17.10 2.76 -10.82
CA SER A 170 16.19 3.02 -9.69
C SER A 170 16.86 3.94 -8.66
N VAL A 171 16.04 4.66 -7.91
CA VAL A 171 16.48 5.50 -6.78
C VAL A 171 15.97 4.89 -5.49
N TYR A 172 16.86 4.66 -4.52
CA TYR A 172 16.51 4.23 -3.17
C TYR A 172 16.32 5.43 -2.25
N GLY A 173 15.22 5.46 -1.51
CA GLY A 173 14.97 6.51 -0.52
C GLY A 173 14.92 7.93 -1.12
N ARG A 174 15.34 8.93 -0.34
CA ARG A 174 15.44 10.31 -0.78
C ARG A 174 16.77 10.58 -1.50
N GLU A 175 16.75 11.52 -2.44
CA GLU A 175 17.91 11.76 -3.33
C GLU A 175 19.15 12.29 -2.58
N ALA A 176 18.95 13.00 -1.47
CA ALA A 176 20.03 13.69 -0.74
C ALA A 176 21.02 12.74 -0.04
N ASP A 177 20.54 11.60 0.48
CA ASP A 177 21.35 10.70 1.34
C ASP A 177 20.93 9.23 1.25
N HIS A 178 20.01 8.91 0.34
CA HIS A 178 19.47 7.57 0.12
C HIS A 178 18.78 6.94 1.35
N LEU A 179 18.34 7.74 2.32
CA LEU A 179 17.57 7.24 3.44
C LEU A 179 16.09 7.07 3.05
N ALA A 180 15.57 5.88 3.28
CA ALA A 180 14.16 5.56 3.09
C ALA A 180 13.33 5.96 4.32
N GLN A 181 12.02 6.13 4.12
CA GLN A 181 11.09 6.33 5.23
C GLN A 181 11.14 5.16 6.23
N PRO A 182 10.95 5.41 7.53
CA PRO A 182 11.03 4.38 8.58
C PRO A 182 10.15 3.18 8.31
N MET A 183 10.62 1.99 8.63
CA MET A 183 9.81 0.79 8.67
C MET A 183 8.95 0.76 9.94
N THR A 184 7.86 0.01 9.91
CA THR A 184 6.94 -0.16 11.05
C THR A 184 6.53 -1.61 11.22
N MET A 185 6.70 -2.14 12.41
CA MET A 185 6.04 -3.35 12.87
C MET A 185 4.68 -2.94 13.43
N ASN A 186 3.59 -3.19 12.70
CA ASN A 186 2.25 -2.95 13.23
C ASN A 186 1.89 -4.01 14.27
N ILE A 187 1.15 -3.58 15.29
CA ILE A 187 0.84 -4.37 16.46
C ILE A 187 -0.68 -4.44 16.58
N LYS A 188 -1.25 -5.63 16.59
CA LYS A 188 -2.66 -5.82 16.88
C LYS A 188 -2.86 -6.19 18.33
N VAL A 189 -3.74 -5.47 19.00
CA VAL A 189 -4.16 -5.73 20.39
C VAL A 189 -5.67 -5.86 20.46
N ALA A 190 -6.14 -6.69 21.38
CA ALA A 190 -7.56 -6.87 21.66
C ALA A 190 -7.85 -6.66 23.16
N ASN A 191 -9.13 -6.77 23.52
CA ASN A 191 -9.63 -6.53 24.87
C ASN A 191 -9.38 -5.10 25.36
N VAL A 192 -9.58 -4.13 24.44
CA VAL A 192 -9.53 -2.70 24.76
C VAL A 192 -10.95 -2.22 25.11
N ASP A 193 -11.07 -1.45 26.19
CA ASP A 193 -12.30 -0.77 26.57
C ASP A 193 -12.47 0.50 25.74
N ARG A 194 -13.21 0.37 24.64
CA ARG A 194 -13.45 1.43 23.67
C ARG A 194 -14.09 2.66 24.28
N GLU A 195 -15.04 2.48 25.18
CA GLU A 195 -15.77 3.57 25.82
C GLU A 195 -14.82 4.45 26.65
N ARG A 196 -13.89 3.85 27.38
CA ARG A 196 -12.86 4.56 28.13
C ARG A 196 -11.85 5.26 27.20
N VAL A 197 -11.51 4.64 26.06
CA VAL A 197 -10.70 5.30 25.02
C VAL A 197 -11.40 6.55 24.49
N MET A 198 -12.71 6.47 24.19
CA MET A 198 -13.50 7.61 23.71
C MET A 198 -13.58 8.72 24.76
N GLU A 199 -13.82 8.37 26.02
CA GLU A 199 -13.82 9.33 27.13
C GLU A 199 -12.46 10.00 27.29
N PHE A 200 -11.37 9.25 27.18
CA PHE A 200 -10.02 9.79 27.24
C PHE A 200 -9.78 10.81 26.11
N VAL A 201 -10.12 10.48 24.87
CA VAL A 201 -9.97 11.38 23.71
C VAL A 201 -10.77 12.67 23.91
N LYS A 202 -12.02 12.57 24.41
CA LYS A 202 -12.87 13.75 24.69
C LYS A 202 -12.27 14.65 25.76
N ASN A 203 -11.74 14.08 26.83
CA ASN A 203 -11.24 14.81 27.98
C ASN A 203 -9.83 15.41 27.77
N HIS A 204 -9.10 14.99 26.72
CA HIS A 204 -7.71 15.44 26.47
C HIS A 204 -7.55 16.03 25.06
N ARG A 205 -8.56 16.78 24.61
CA ARG A 205 -8.61 17.34 23.25
C ARG A 205 -7.34 18.10 22.85
N ASP A 206 -6.81 18.91 23.77
CA ASP A 206 -5.63 19.76 23.51
C ASP A 206 -4.34 18.95 23.28
N ASP A 207 -4.35 17.67 23.62
CA ASP A 207 -3.26 16.71 23.41
C ASP A 207 -3.53 15.72 22.25
N MET A 208 -4.59 15.99 21.45
CA MET A 208 -4.98 15.19 20.28
C MET A 208 -4.88 16.01 18.99
N LEU A 209 -4.62 15.33 17.88
CA LEU A 209 -4.62 15.95 16.54
C LEU A 209 -5.97 15.94 15.86
N SER A 210 -6.99 15.29 16.42
CA SER A 210 -8.30 15.19 15.79
C SER A 210 -8.91 16.56 15.54
N THR A 211 -9.33 16.80 14.29
CA THR A 211 -10.05 18.00 13.86
C THR A 211 -11.56 17.83 13.88
N ILE A 212 -12.07 16.62 14.14
CA ILE A 212 -13.50 16.32 14.13
C ILE A 212 -14.17 16.87 15.39
N PRO A 213 -15.31 17.56 15.28
CA PRO A 213 -16.11 17.98 16.43
C PRO A 213 -16.53 16.79 17.31
N PHE A 214 -16.53 16.96 18.63
CA PHE A 214 -16.74 15.85 19.57
C PHE A 214 -18.11 15.22 19.52
N ASP A 215 -19.14 15.99 19.26
CA ASP A 215 -20.50 15.52 19.04
C ASP A 215 -20.56 14.52 17.87
N ARG A 216 -19.78 14.74 16.83
CA ARG A 216 -19.66 13.85 15.68
C ARG A 216 -18.85 12.59 15.94
N LEU A 217 -17.89 12.60 16.90
CA LEU A 217 -17.11 11.42 17.23
C LEU A 217 -17.96 10.24 17.72
N GLU A 218 -19.11 10.52 18.35
CA GLU A 218 -20.03 9.47 18.80
C GLU A 218 -20.80 8.81 17.65
N GLU A 219 -20.98 9.51 16.55
CA GLU A 219 -21.66 9.01 15.35
C GLU A 219 -20.77 8.07 14.53
N ILE A 220 -19.44 8.17 14.68
CA ILE A 220 -18.49 7.36 13.92
C ILE A 220 -18.38 5.97 14.57
N PRO A 221 -18.59 4.88 13.80
CA PRO A 221 -18.67 3.52 14.35
C PRO A 221 -17.38 2.98 14.97
N ARG A 222 -16.24 3.57 14.63
CA ARG A 222 -14.90 3.17 15.10
C ARG A 222 -14.17 4.35 15.70
N THR A 223 -13.16 4.08 16.54
CA THR A 223 -12.38 5.10 17.22
C THR A 223 -10.88 4.88 17.06
N GLY A 224 -10.09 5.82 17.55
CA GLY A 224 -8.63 5.75 17.59
C GLY A 224 -8.02 6.94 18.27
N ILE A 225 -6.71 6.93 18.36
CA ILE A 225 -5.91 8.01 18.95
C ILE A 225 -4.85 8.44 17.94
N GLN A 226 -4.79 9.74 17.69
CA GLN A 226 -3.63 10.40 17.11
C GLN A 226 -3.28 11.59 18.01
N GLY A 227 -2.28 11.43 18.89
CA GLY A 227 -1.95 12.41 19.91
C GLY A 227 -1.37 11.79 21.18
N ALA A 228 -1.84 12.24 22.35
CA ALA A 228 -1.32 11.84 23.67
C ALA A 228 0.19 12.11 23.83
N TYR A 229 0.64 13.24 23.30
CA TYR A 229 2.06 13.68 23.35
C TYR A 229 2.57 13.82 24.78
N SER A 230 1.74 14.35 25.67
CA SER A 230 2.08 14.56 27.08
C SER A 230 2.41 13.25 27.78
N LEU A 231 1.68 12.17 27.47
CA LEU A 231 1.89 10.85 28.09
C LEU A 231 3.16 10.16 27.55
N ILE A 232 3.43 10.28 26.26
CA ILE A 232 4.71 9.81 25.67
C ILE A 232 5.88 10.56 26.31
N LYS A 233 5.80 11.90 26.40
CA LYS A 233 6.83 12.72 27.03
C LYS A 233 7.06 12.33 28.50
N ALA A 234 5.98 12.11 29.24
CA ALA A 234 6.05 11.66 30.63
C ALA A 234 6.71 10.29 30.78
N ALA A 235 6.36 9.33 29.91
CA ALA A 235 6.96 8.00 29.92
C ALA A 235 8.46 8.05 29.57
N LYS A 236 8.85 8.83 28.54
CA LYS A 236 10.25 9.04 28.17
C LYS A 236 11.06 9.68 29.31
N SER A 237 10.51 10.69 30.00
CA SER A 237 11.21 11.35 31.12
C SER A 237 11.47 10.43 32.31
N LYS A 238 10.68 9.35 32.45
CA LYS A 238 10.86 8.32 33.48
C LYS A 238 11.73 7.16 33.02
N GLY A 239 12.21 7.14 31.75
CA GLY A 239 12.96 6.04 31.19
C GLY A 239 12.11 4.78 30.95
N GLU A 240 10.80 4.94 30.73
CA GLU A 240 9.84 3.84 30.54
C GLU A 240 9.37 3.68 29.08
N PHE A 241 9.81 4.57 28.19
CA PHE A 241 9.52 4.50 26.76
C PHE A 241 10.72 5.04 25.96
N HIS A 242 11.28 4.21 25.08
CA HIS A 242 12.52 4.50 24.33
C HIS A 242 12.29 4.56 22.82
N VAL A 243 11.13 4.10 22.34
CA VAL A 243 10.80 4.16 20.91
C VAL A 243 10.86 5.61 20.43
N ASP A 244 11.48 5.83 19.27
CA ASP A 244 11.60 7.17 18.67
C ASP A 244 10.27 7.63 18.06
N ARG A 245 9.30 7.87 18.96
CA ARG A 245 7.93 8.28 18.66
C ARG A 245 7.52 9.34 19.68
N ASP A 246 6.77 10.34 19.24
CA ASP A 246 6.31 11.47 20.07
C ASP A 246 4.80 11.45 20.35
N MET A 247 4.04 10.62 19.63
CA MET A 247 2.59 10.49 19.80
C MET A 247 2.12 9.04 19.70
N VAL A 248 0.97 8.76 20.28
CA VAL A 248 0.21 7.54 20.05
C VAL A 248 -0.49 7.64 18.68
N LEU A 249 -0.42 6.57 17.90
CA LEU A 249 -1.21 6.39 16.69
C LEU A 249 -1.80 4.99 16.69
N CYS A 250 -3.12 4.90 16.88
CA CYS A 250 -3.83 3.64 16.85
C CYS A 250 -5.23 3.79 16.27
N PHE A 251 -5.73 2.70 15.70
CA PHE A 251 -7.00 2.63 14.99
C PHE A 251 -7.76 1.39 15.40
N GLU A 252 -9.04 1.56 15.79
CA GLU A 252 -9.93 0.42 15.99
C GLU A 252 -10.17 -0.29 14.66
N THR A 253 -10.07 -1.61 14.66
CA THR A 253 -10.25 -2.44 13.47
C THR A 253 -11.74 -2.63 13.12
N ASN A 254 -12.04 -3.54 12.19
CA ASN A 254 -13.42 -3.97 11.95
C ASN A 254 -14.06 -4.62 13.19
N ASN A 255 -13.26 -5.18 14.08
CA ASN A 255 -13.69 -5.85 15.31
C ASN A 255 -13.65 -4.88 16.49
N ARG A 256 -14.77 -4.75 17.22
CA ARG A 256 -14.89 -3.82 18.35
C ARG A 256 -13.92 -4.18 19.47
N GLY A 257 -13.18 -3.19 19.98
CA GLY A 257 -12.18 -3.36 21.03
C GLY A 257 -10.87 -4.04 20.57
N GLU A 258 -10.69 -4.20 19.26
CA GLU A 258 -9.44 -4.63 18.63
C GLU A 258 -8.79 -3.41 17.96
N PHE A 259 -7.52 -3.17 18.21
CA PHE A 259 -6.80 -1.99 17.70
C PHE A 259 -5.50 -2.38 17.01
N ILE A 260 -5.17 -1.66 15.93
CA ILE A 260 -3.85 -1.64 15.33
C ILE A 260 -3.07 -0.44 15.89
N LEU A 261 -1.91 -0.71 16.48
CA LEU A 261 -0.97 0.31 16.96
C LEU A 261 0.11 0.52 15.89
N ASN A 262 0.11 1.69 15.25
CA ASN A 262 1.12 2.11 14.27
C ASN A 262 2.14 3.03 14.97
N MET A 263 2.88 2.48 15.93
CA MET A 263 3.75 3.25 16.82
C MET A 263 5.23 2.87 16.74
N SER A 264 5.58 1.67 16.27
CA SER A 264 6.98 1.29 16.12
C SER A 264 7.66 2.11 15.02
N ARG A 265 8.96 2.30 15.14
CA ARG A 265 9.72 3.12 14.20
C ARG A 265 11.14 2.60 14.08
N ILE A 266 11.45 2.01 12.95
CA ILE A 266 12.79 1.52 12.63
C ILE A 266 13.37 2.38 11.52
N ILE A 267 14.44 3.11 11.83
CA ILE A 267 15.10 4.07 10.93
C ILE A 267 16.46 3.56 10.48
N ARG A 268 16.97 4.10 9.36
CA ARG A 268 18.33 3.86 8.85
C ARG A 268 18.62 2.38 8.61
N LYS A 269 17.62 1.62 8.16
CA LYS A 269 17.74 0.23 7.75
C LYS A 269 17.27 0.09 6.32
N SER A 270 18.02 -0.67 5.53
CA SER A 270 17.69 -0.98 4.16
C SER A 270 16.58 -2.03 4.07
N ALA A 271 15.60 -1.77 3.21
CA ALA A 271 14.53 -2.73 2.91
C ALA A 271 14.96 -3.83 1.93
N ILE A 272 16.12 -3.70 1.31
CA ILE A 272 16.64 -4.61 0.29
C ILE A 272 17.91 -5.34 0.71
N ASP A 273 18.51 -4.97 1.86
CA ASP A 273 19.60 -5.72 2.47
C ASP A 273 19.02 -6.73 3.47
N PRO A 274 19.27 -8.04 3.30
CA PRO A 274 18.65 -9.06 4.14
C PRO A 274 19.15 -9.03 5.60
N PHE A 275 20.36 -8.55 5.86
CA PHE A 275 20.89 -8.45 7.22
C PHE A 275 20.24 -7.28 7.96
N GLU A 276 20.18 -6.11 7.32
CA GLU A 276 19.51 -4.94 7.90
C GLU A 276 18.00 -5.15 8.07
N LEU A 277 17.35 -5.84 7.11
CA LEU A 277 15.95 -6.19 7.22
C LEU A 277 15.70 -7.19 8.37
N THR A 278 16.60 -8.14 8.58
CA THR A 278 16.55 -9.05 9.73
C THR A 278 16.66 -8.29 11.05
N GLU A 279 17.60 -7.35 11.15
CA GLU A 279 17.72 -6.49 12.33
C GLU A 279 16.46 -5.64 12.56
N ALA A 280 15.85 -5.12 11.48
CA ALA A 280 14.63 -4.34 11.55
C ALA A 280 13.44 -5.18 12.07
N GLU A 281 13.32 -6.44 11.64
CA GLU A 281 12.33 -7.40 12.13
C GLU A 281 12.49 -7.68 13.64
N ILE A 282 13.72 -7.90 14.09
CA ILE A 282 14.03 -8.16 15.50
C ILE A 282 13.73 -6.93 16.35
N GLU A 283 14.18 -5.77 15.92
CA GLU A 283 13.96 -4.49 16.62
C GLU A 283 12.46 -4.15 16.66
N GLY A 284 11.74 -4.35 15.55
CA GLY A 284 10.31 -4.11 15.49
C GLY A 284 9.53 -4.92 16.52
N ARG A 285 9.88 -6.19 16.73
CA ARG A 285 9.26 -7.05 17.75
C ARG A 285 9.61 -6.64 19.18
N LYS A 286 10.83 -6.13 19.43
CA LYS A 286 11.20 -5.57 20.74
C LYS A 286 10.39 -4.30 21.04
N GLN A 287 10.31 -3.38 20.08
CA GLN A 287 9.50 -2.17 20.21
C GLN A 287 8.02 -2.50 20.42
N ALA A 288 7.49 -3.56 19.81
CA ALA A 288 6.11 -3.99 20.01
C ALA A 288 5.79 -4.32 21.46
N GLN A 289 6.69 -5.01 22.18
CA GLN A 289 6.52 -5.31 23.61
C GLN A 289 6.53 -4.05 24.46
N GLU A 290 7.45 -3.13 24.19
CA GLU A 290 7.56 -1.87 24.89
C GLU A 290 6.31 -0.99 24.68
N ILE A 291 5.82 -0.92 23.42
CA ILE A 291 4.61 -0.16 23.08
C ILE A 291 3.39 -0.72 23.80
N VAL A 292 3.21 -2.04 23.82
CA VAL A 292 2.08 -2.67 24.53
C VAL A 292 2.15 -2.40 26.04
N ALA A 293 3.35 -2.45 26.64
CA ALA A 293 3.55 -2.10 28.05
C ALA A 293 3.21 -0.62 28.33
N PHE A 294 3.63 0.28 27.45
CA PHE A 294 3.26 1.69 27.52
C PHE A 294 1.74 1.89 27.43
N MET A 295 1.08 1.30 26.45
CA MET A 295 -0.36 1.42 26.26
C MET A 295 -1.13 0.97 27.49
N ARG A 296 -0.76 -0.17 28.08
CA ARG A 296 -1.37 -0.69 29.32
C ARG A 296 -1.23 0.25 30.50
N LYS A 297 -0.08 0.90 30.62
CA LYS A 297 0.23 1.73 31.79
C LYS A 297 -0.30 3.16 31.69
N TYR A 298 -0.31 3.72 30.48
CA TYR A 298 -0.51 5.15 30.29
C TYR A 298 -1.81 5.51 29.57
N ILE A 299 -2.41 4.61 28.77
CA ILE A 299 -3.57 4.95 27.95
C ILE A 299 -4.84 4.35 28.53
N PRO A 300 -5.80 5.19 29.02
CA PRO A 300 -7.10 4.72 29.51
C PRO A 300 -7.83 3.85 28.48
N GLY A 301 -8.36 2.72 28.96
CA GLY A 301 -9.01 1.71 28.11
C GLY A 301 -8.10 0.60 27.62
N PHE A 302 -6.77 0.75 27.68
CA PHE A 302 -5.81 -0.26 27.27
C PHE A 302 -5.22 -1.09 28.42
N GLU A 303 -5.61 -0.84 29.68
CA GLU A 303 -5.01 -1.48 30.86
C GLU A 303 -5.02 -3.02 30.78
N ASN A 304 -6.07 -3.58 30.22
CA ASN A 304 -6.28 -5.03 30.09
C ASN A 304 -6.07 -5.54 28.65
N CYS A 305 -5.53 -4.69 27.76
CA CYS A 305 -5.31 -5.13 26.40
C CYS A 305 -4.29 -6.26 26.33
N ARG A 306 -4.47 -7.16 25.38
CA ARG A 306 -3.53 -8.23 25.10
C ARG A 306 -2.97 -8.10 23.68
N LEU A 307 -1.70 -8.38 23.54
CA LEU A 307 -1.09 -8.54 22.23
C LEU A 307 -1.70 -9.76 21.54
N GLU A 308 -2.31 -9.56 20.38
CA GLU A 308 -2.81 -10.65 19.53
C GLU A 308 -1.73 -11.12 18.56
N CYS A 309 -1.23 -10.20 17.76
CA CYS A 309 -0.14 -10.48 16.83
C CYS A 309 0.61 -9.20 16.45
N THR A 310 1.78 -9.36 15.89
CA THR A 310 2.43 -8.37 15.03
C THR A 310 2.19 -8.76 13.58
N GLY A 311 2.42 -7.86 12.63
CA GLY A 311 2.47 -8.26 11.22
C GLY A 311 3.46 -9.43 11.05
N PRO A 312 3.15 -10.45 10.23
CA PRO A 312 4.10 -11.51 9.87
C PRO A 312 5.45 -10.99 9.39
N SER A 313 5.45 -9.86 8.71
CA SER A 313 6.64 -9.12 8.29
C SER A 313 6.52 -7.64 8.60
N ILE A 314 7.66 -6.97 8.70
CA ILE A 314 7.73 -5.53 8.92
C ILE A 314 7.17 -4.75 7.73
N GLY A 315 6.46 -3.67 8.00
CA GLY A 315 5.91 -2.78 6.97
C GLY A 315 6.97 -1.83 6.43
N ILE A 316 7.26 -1.95 5.16
CA ILE A 316 8.23 -1.12 4.44
C ILE A 316 7.47 0.00 3.72
N ARG A 317 7.77 1.26 4.09
CA ARG A 317 7.14 2.44 3.48
C ARG A 317 7.77 2.86 2.16
N GLU A 318 9.06 2.65 2.01
CA GLU A 318 9.82 3.08 0.85
C GLU A 318 11.04 2.20 0.64
N SER A 319 11.41 1.99 -0.62
CA SER A 319 12.62 1.32 -1.06
C SER A 319 13.06 1.88 -2.43
N ARG A 320 13.34 1.02 -3.42
CA ARG A 320 13.64 1.44 -4.78
C ARG A 320 12.39 1.94 -5.49
N LYS A 321 12.56 3.02 -6.25
CA LYS A 321 11.59 3.59 -7.20
C LYS A 321 12.26 3.64 -8.57
N ILE A 322 11.58 3.19 -9.61
CA ILE A 322 12.14 3.16 -10.96
C ILE A 322 12.38 4.57 -11.52
N ASP A 323 13.30 4.67 -12.47
CA ASP A 323 13.43 5.84 -13.33
C ASP A 323 12.53 5.64 -14.56
N GLY A 324 11.28 6.04 -14.45
CA GLY A 324 10.26 5.93 -15.49
C GLY A 324 10.27 7.10 -16.46
N ILE A 325 9.44 7.03 -17.50
CA ILE A 325 9.30 8.11 -18.51
C ILE A 325 8.87 9.43 -17.86
N TYR A 326 8.11 9.38 -16.79
CA TYR A 326 7.76 10.55 -15.98
C TYR A 326 7.99 10.26 -14.50
N LYS A 327 8.71 11.15 -13.81
CA LYS A 327 8.90 11.09 -12.36
C LYS A 327 7.86 11.97 -11.68
N LEU A 328 6.87 11.36 -11.02
CA LEU A 328 5.82 12.07 -10.28
C LEU A 328 6.43 12.86 -9.12
N LYS A 329 6.07 14.14 -8.98
CA LYS A 329 6.64 15.09 -8.02
C LYS A 329 5.61 15.54 -7.00
N ALA A 330 6.08 16.00 -5.85
CA ALA A 330 5.23 16.56 -4.80
C ALA A 330 4.37 17.73 -5.29
N GLU A 331 4.92 18.57 -6.15
CA GLU A 331 4.24 19.72 -6.75
C GLU A 331 3.04 19.28 -7.57
N ASP A 332 3.19 18.21 -8.38
CA ASP A 332 2.07 17.66 -9.18
C ASP A 332 0.87 17.28 -8.29
N LEU A 333 1.14 16.76 -7.07
CA LEU A 333 0.11 16.37 -6.14
C LEU A 333 -0.56 17.57 -5.46
N VAL A 334 0.24 18.50 -4.95
CA VAL A 334 -0.26 19.68 -4.21
C VAL A 334 -1.02 20.66 -5.12
N GLU A 335 -0.61 20.76 -6.39
CA GLU A 335 -1.25 21.57 -7.40
C GLU A 335 -2.48 20.88 -8.02
N ASN A 336 -2.78 19.65 -7.61
CA ASN A 336 -3.87 18.82 -8.16
C ASN A 336 -3.77 18.64 -9.67
N LYS A 337 -2.55 18.38 -10.15
CA LYS A 337 -2.29 18.29 -11.58
C LYS A 337 -3.04 17.14 -12.23
N MET A 338 -3.73 17.46 -13.32
CA MET A 338 -4.36 16.47 -14.19
C MET A 338 -3.46 16.19 -15.38
N PHE A 339 -3.16 14.91 -15.60
CA PHE A 339 -2.38 14.46 -16.74
C PHE A 339 -3.27 13.93 -17.85
N PRO A 340 -2.95 14.15 -19.15
CA PRO A 340 -3.72 13.58 -20.25
C PRO A 340 -3.72 12.05 -20.25
N ASP A 341 -2.63 11.45 -19.77
CA ASP A 341 -2.43 10.01 -19.62
C ASP A 341 -2.74 9.49 -18.18
N ALA A 342 -3.60 10.20 -17.43
CA ALA A 342 -3.95 9.80 -16.06
C ALA A 342 -4.65 8.43 -16.01
N ILE A 343 -4.16 7.54 -15.14
CA ILE A 343 -4.67 6.18 -14.98
C ILE A 343 -5.27 5.88 -13.59
N ALA A 344 -5.03 6.74 -12.63
CA ALA A 344 -5.58 6.67 -11.29
C ALA A 344 -5.70 8.08 -10.70
N MET A 345 -6.58 8.23 -9.71
CA MET A 345 -6.73 9.45 -8.91
C MET A 345 -6.32 9.19 -7.47
N GLY A 346 -5.93 10.23 -6.74
CA GLY A 346 -5.56 10.10 -5.33
C GLY A 346 -5.99 11.32 -4.52
N GLY A 347 -6.58 11.05 -3.34
CA GLY A 347 -7.01 12.08 -2.37
C GLY A 347 -6.20 12.08 -1.06
N TYR A 348 -5.12 11.29 -0.98
CA TYR A 348 -4.31 11.17 0.22
C TYR A 348 -3.24 12.26 0.26
N PRO A 349 -3.04 12.96 1.40
CA PRO A 349 -2.03 14.00 1.53
C PRO A 349 -0.60 13.43 1.48
N ILE A 350 0.38 14.30 1.31
CA ILE A 350 1.79 13.90 1.42
C ILE A 350 2.12 13.70 2.90
N ASP A 351 2.43 12.45 3.25
CA ASP A 351 2.72 11.98 4.61
C ASP A 351 4.15 11.45 4.70
N ILE A 352 5.10 12.34 4.95
CA ILE A 352 6.52 12.01 5.05
C ILE A 352 6.86 11.68 6.50
N HIS A 353 7.20 10.42 6.74
CA HIS A 353 7.86 10.01 7.97
C HIS A 353 9.36 10.30 7.84
N SER A 354 9.90 11.22 8.66
CA SER A 354 11.31 11.59 8.56
C SER A 354 12.22 10.38 8.77
N PRO A 355 13.18 10.13 7.87
CA PRO A 355 14.15 9.05 8.05
C PRO A 355 15.19 9.34 9.16
N ASP A 356 15.25 10.58 9.66
CA ASP A 356 16.28 11.05 10.61
C ASP A 356 15.80 11.20 12.05
N GLY A 357 14.50 11.00 12.35
CA GLY A 357 13.98 11.22 13.70
C GLY A 357 12.48 11.05 13.82
N ALA A 358 11.91 11.43 14.96
CA ALA A 358 10.51 11.23 15.32
C ALA A 358 9.51 12.06 14.49
N THR A 359 9.98 13.08 13.77
CA THR A 359 9.11 14.06 13.12
C THR A 359 8.40 13.50 11.89
N MET A 360 7.18 13.97 11.68
CA MET A 360 6.39 13.76 10.48
C MET A 360 6.20 15.11 9.79
N LYS A 361 6.27 15.12 8.46
CA LYS A 361 6.00 16.31 7.65
C LYS A 361 4.79 16.04 6.77
N HIS A 362 3.76 16.85 6.93
CA HIS A 362 2.53 16.74 6.17
C HIS A 362 2.39 17.93 5.22
N ARG A 363 1.95 17.65 3.98
CA ARG A 363 1.48 18.67 3.04
C ARG A 363 0.08 18.25 2.61
N PHE A 364 -0.92 18.93 3.16
CA PHE A 364 -2.31 18.67 2.86
C PHE A 364 -2.70 19.20 1.47
N LEU A 365 -3.59 18.48 0.82
CA LEU A 365 -4.26 18.94 -0.39
C LEU A 365 -5.30 20.00 -0.03
N LYS A 366 -5.77 20.76 -1.02
CA LYS A 366 -6.97 21.58 -0.85
C LYS A 366 -8.14 20.66 -0.45
N PRO A 367 -8.98 21.04 0.53
CA PRO A 367 -10.10 20.23 0.94
C PRO A 367 -10.97 19.78 -0.24
N GLY A 368 -11.25 18.47 -0.32
CA GLY A 368 -12.07 17.89 -1.39
C GLY A 368 -11.41 17.79 -2.76
N SER A 369 -10.13 18.11 -2.87
CA SER A 369 -9.39 17.99 -4.12
C SER A 369 -8.63 16.67 -4.24
N TRP A 370 -8.28 16.30 -5.46
CA TRP A 370 -7.49 15.13 -5.79
C TRP A 370 -6.49 15.43 -6.91
N TYR A 371 -5.49 14.60 -7.02
CA TYR A 371 -4.47 14.62 -8.08
C TYR A 371 -4.62 13.39 -8.97
N SER A 372 -3.97 13.40 -10.12
CA SER A 372 -3.90 12.24 -11.01
C SER A 372 -2.50 11.61 -11.04
N ILE A 373 -2.44 10.33 -11.40
CA ILE A 373 -1.20 9.58 -11.61
C ILE A 373 -1.09 9.27 -13.10
N PRO A 374 -0.01 9.70 -13.78
CA PRO A 374 0.17 9.47 -15.20
C PRO A 374 0.67 8.04 -15.48
N TYR A 375 0.23 7.44 -16.59
CA TYR A 375 0.72 6.13 -17.05
C TYR A 375 2.22 6.09 -17.23
N ARG A 376 2.82 7.18 -17.72
CA ARG A 376 4.27 7.33 -17.93
C ARG A 376 5.11 7.15 -16.67
N SER A 377 4.53 7.20 -15.48
CA SER A 377 5.25 6.88 -14.23
C SER A 377 5.31 5.37 -13.93
N LEU A 378 4.60 4.55 -14.70
CA LEU A 378 4.59 3.09 -14.57
C LEU A 378 5.46 2.36 -15.62
N VAL A 379 5.98 3.07 -16.62
CA VAL A 379 6.71 2.50 -17.75
C VAL A 379 8.04 3.20 -17.95
N THR A 380 8.95 2.54 -18.68
CA THR A 380 10.29 3.02 -18.95
C THR A 380 10.58 3.02 -20.46
N GLU A 381 11.52 3.83 -20.91
CA GLU A 381 11.92 3.82 -22.31
C GLU A 381 12.71 2.56 -22.69
N LYS A 382 13.41 1.96 -21.72
CA LYS A 382 14.39 0.91 -21.96
C LYS A 382 13.76 -0.48 -22.21
N ILE A 383 12.71 -0.83 -21.48
CA ILE A 383 12.06 -2.14 -21.57
C ILE A 383 10.63 -1.97 -22.09
N LYS A 384 10.36 -2.55 -23.25
CA LYS A 384 9.13 -2.35 -24.01
C LYS A 384 7.90 -3.07 -23.44
N ASN A 385 8.11 -4.19 -22.76
CA ASN A 385 7.04 -5.07 -22.27
C ASN A 385 6.99 -5.17 -20.75
N LEU A 386 7.49 -4.14 -20.04
CA LEU A 386 7.46 -4.04 -18.58
C LEU A 386 6.57 -2.90 -18.12
N ILE A 387 5.67 -3.18 -17.17
CA ILE A 387 4.87 -2.19 -16.44
C ILE A 387 5.16 -2.37 -14.95
N VAL A 388 5.37 -1.27 -14.23
CA VAL A 388 5.64 -1.29 -12.79
C VAL A 388 4.43 -0.72 -12.05
N ALA A 389 3.92 -1.41 -11.03
CA ALA A 389 2.79 -0.91 -10.25
C ALA A 389 2.98 -1.10 -8.75
N GLY A 390 2.62 -0.06 -7.99
CA GLY A 390 2.78 -0.04 -6.54
C GLY A 390 3.76 1.03 -6.09
N ARG A 391 4.33 0.87 -4.89
CA ARG A 391 5.21 1.88 -4.28
C ARG A 391 6.54 2.10 -5.02
N CYS A 392 6.92 1.20 -5.91
CA CYS A 392 8.13 1.28 -6.73
C CYS A 392 7.96 2.04 -8.05
N LEU A 393 6.79 2.67 -8.29
CA LEU A 393 6.58 3.56 -9.43
C LEU A 393 7.63 4.69 -9.47
N SER A 394 7.73 5.35 -10.64
CA SER A 394 8.60 6.53 -10.79
C SER A 394 8.04 7.74 -10.06
N ALA A 395 8.60 8.05 -8.90
CA ALA A 395 8.17 9.17 -8.07
C ALA A 395 9.33 9.71 -7.22
N THR A 396 9.27 10.99 -6.81
CA THR A 396 10.16 11.53 -5.78
C THR A 396 9.84 10.90 -4.42
N HIS A 397 10.75 11.05 -3.46
CA HIS A 397 10.55 10.62 -2.07
C HIS A 397 9.24 11.15 -1.48
N GLU A 398 8.96 12.44 -1.71
CA GLU A 398 7.77 13.13 -1.20
C GLU A 398 6.49 12.64 -1.89
N ALA A 399 6.50 12.53 -3.23
CA ALA A 399 5.33 12.04 -3.95
C ALA A 399 5.02 10.58 -3.58
N CYS A 400 6.03 9.73 -3.45
CA CYS A 400 5.89 8.35 -3.01
C CYS A 400 5.17 8.27 -1.66
N ALA A 401 5.41 9.20 -0.74
CA ALA A 401 4.76 9.23 0.58
C ALA A 401 3.23 9.33 0.50
N ALA A 402 2.69 9.92 -0.57
CA ALA A 402 1.24 10.01 -0.80
C ALA A 402 0.69 8.84 -1.64
N VAL A 403 1.38 8.47 -2.73
CA VAL A 403 0.81 7.55 -3.72
C VAL A 403 1.01 6.07 -3.40
N ARG A 404 1.79 5.74 -2.36
CA ARG A 404 2.02 4.37 -1.87
C ARG A 404 0.88 3.78 -1.05
N VAL A 405 -0.13 4.57 -0.68
CA VAL A 405 -1.23 4.07 0.14
C VAL A 405 -2.10 3.09 -0.65
N THR A 406 -2.62 2.10 0.05
CA THR A 406 -3.16 0.89 -0.58
C THR A 406 -4.32 1.10 -1.55
N PRO A 407 -5.29 2.02 -1.33
CA PRO A 407 -6.34 2.27 -2.31
C PRO A 407 -5.79 2.79 -3.66
N ILE A 408 -4.84 3.71 -3.61
CA ILE A 408 -4.19 4.26 -4.81
C ILE A 408 -3.35 3.18 -5.51
N VAL A 409 -2.62 2.37 -4.73
CA VAL A 409 -1.85 1.24 -5.25
C VAL A 409 -2.74 0.21 -5.95
N MET A 410 -3.92 -0.09 -5.42
CA MET A 410 -4.90 -0.97 -6.07
C MET A 410 -5.43 -0.38 -7.38
N ALA A 411 -5.71 0.93 -7.42
CA ALA A 411 -6.13 1.60 -8.66
C ALA A 411 -5.02 1.56 -9.73
N MET A 412 -3.76 1.75 -9.34
CA MET A 412 -2.61 1.55 -10.25
C MET A 412 -2.51 0.09 -10.72
N GLY A 413 -2.81 -0.87 -9.85
CA GLY A 413 -2.87 -2.29 -10.22
C GLY A 413 -3.92 -2.58 -11.30
N GLN A 414 -5.13 -2.03 -11.14
CA GLN A 414 -6.18 -2.15 -12.15
C GLN A 414 -5.73 -1.55 -13.49
N ALA A 415 -5.07 -0.39 -13.45
CA ALA A 415 -4.54 0.24 -14.65
C ALA A 415 -3.43 -0.58 -15.32
N ALA A 416 -2.49 -1.11 -14.54
CA ALA A 416 -1.39 -1.92 -15.05
C ALA A 416 -1.88 -3.22 -15.71
N GLY A 417 -2.83 -3.92 -15.07
CA GLY A 417 -3.44 -5.13 -15.64
C GLY A 417 -4.23 -4.85 -16.93
N THR A 418 -4.98 -3.73 -16.94
CA THR A 418 -5.71 -3.28 -18.14
C THR A 418 -4.76 -2.91 -19.29
N ALA A 419 -3.67 -2.20 -18.97
CA ALA A 419 -2.63 -1.83 -19.93
C ALA A 419 -1.91 -3.05 -20.50
N ALA A 420 -1.58 -4.03 -19.66
CA ALA A 420 -0.97 -5.28 -20.10
C ALA A 420 -1.90 -6.04 -21.09
N ALA A 421 -3.19 -6.10 -20.79
CA ALA A 421 -4.16 -6.73 -21.69
C ALA A 421 -4.28 -5.98 -23.03
N GLN A 422 -4.25 -4.65 -23.01
CA GLN A 422 -4.25 -3.83 -24.23
C GLN A 422 -2.99 -4.10 -25.05
N SER A 423 -1.80 -4.07 -24.43
CA SER A 423 -0.50 -4.33 -25.06
C SER A 423 -0.50 -5.70 -25.77
N VAL A 424 -0.94 -6.74 -25.07
CA VAL A 424 -1.04 -8.10 -25.64
C VAL A 424 -2.00 -8.16 -26.82
N ARG A 425 -3.18 -7.55 -26.71
CA ARG A 425 -4.25 -7.60 -27.72
C ARG A 425 -3.87 -6.85 -28.99
N GLU A 426 -3.28 -5.67 -28.83
CA GLU A 426 -2.91 -4.80 -29.97
C GLU A 426 -1.52 -5.15 -30.53
N GLY A 427 -0.70 -5.94 -29.81
CA GLY A 427 0.67 -6.24 -30.20
C GLY A 427 1.59 -5.02 -30.11
N GLU A 428 1.24 -4.06 -29.25
CA GLU A 428 1.98 -2.83 -29.05
C GLU A 428 2.87 -2.90 -27.80
N ALA A 429 3.99 -2.18 -27.83
CA ALA A 429 4.86 -2.06 -26.68
C ALA A 429 4.11 -1.38 -25.52
N ALA A 430 4.28 -1.90 -24.29
CA ALA A 430 3.60 -1.35 -23.11
C ALA A 430 3.94 0.13 -22.87
N ASN A 431 5.16 0.56 -23.20
CA ASN A 431 5.59 1.95 -23.05
C ASN A 431 5.13 2.89 -24.18
N GLY A 432 4.48 2.36 -25.21
CA GLY A 432 3.96 3.10 -26.37
C GLY A 432 2.45 3.04 -26.53
N LEU A 433 1.72 2.54 -25.53
CA LEU A 433 0.27 2.35 -25.61
C LEU A 433 -0.50 3.64 -25.84
N ASP A 434 -1.59 3.52 -26.61
CA ASP A 434 -2.63 4.54 -26.71
C ASP A 434 -3.33 4.71 -25.36
N THR A 435 -2.95 5.76 -24.63
CA THR A 435 -3.48 6.02 -23.29
C THR A 435 -4.92 6.55 -23.29
N GLU A 436 -5.45 7.04 -24.39
CA GLU A 436 -6.87 7.40 -24.51
C GLU A 436 -7.74 6.14 -24.51
N LYS A 437 -7.34 5.12 -25.28
CA LYS A 437 -7.99 3.81 -25.25
C LYS A 437 -7.91 3.16 -23.86
N LEU A 438 -6.72 3.23 -23.22
CA LEU A 438 -6.53 2.71 -21.86
C LEU A 438 -7.48 3.40 -20.87
N ARG A 439 -7.55 4.72 -20.90
CA ARG A 439 -8.43 5.51 -20.01
C ARG A 439 -9.91 5.17 -20.25
N LYS A 440 -10.30 4.99 -21.52
CA LYS A 440 -11.65 4.57 -21.87
C LYS A 440 -11.96 3.19 -21.28
N ALA A 441 -11.09 2.21 -21.49
CA ALA A 441 -11.25 0.87 -20.93
C ALA A 441 -11.32 0.86 -19.39
N LEU A 442 -10.51 1.68 -18.73
CA LEU A 442 -10.53 1.84 -17.26
C LEU A 442 -11.89 2.39 -16.77
N LYS A 443 -12.44 3.43 -17.44
CA LYS A 443 -13.76 3.98 -17.10
C LYS A 443 -14.87 2.95 -17.32
N GLU A 444 -14.84 2.21 -18.43
CA GLU A 444 -15.80 1.14 -18.73
C GLU A 444 -15.75 0.01 -17.68
N ASN A 445 -14.58 -0.21 -17.06
CA ASN A 445 -14.37 -1.15 -15.96
C ASN A 445 -14.49 -0.50 -14.56
N GLY A 446 -15.23 0.62 -14.47
CA GLY A 446 -15.64 1.23 -13.21
C GLY A 446 -14.61 2.13 -12.53
N ALA A 447 -13.41 2.32 -13.09
CA ALA A 447 -12.44 3.24 -12.49
C ALA A 447 -12.91 4.70 -12.58
N PHE A 448 -12.69 5.47 -11.51
CA PHE A 448 -12.94 6.91 -11.53
C PHE A 448 -11.74 7.63 -12.15
N LEU A 449 -11.95 8.24 -13.31
CA LEU A 449 -10.97 9.09 -13.98
C LEU A 449 -11.63 10.38 -14.42
N GLN A 450 -11.10 11.50 -13.95
CA GLN A 450 -11.54 12.83 -14.40
C GLN A 450 -11.07 13.06 -15.85
N ASP A 451 -11.91 13.73 -16.64
CA ASP A 451 -11.53 14.14 -17.98
C ASP A 451 -10.46 15.22 -17.93
N TYR A 452 -9.49 15.10 -18.84
CA TYR A 452 -8.48 16.13 -19.03
C TYR A 452 -9.09 17.26 -19.84
N THR A 453 -9.06 18.47 -19.32
CA THR A 453 -9.68 19.65 -19.93
C THR A 453 -8.66 20.64 -20.53
N GLY A 454 -7.35 20.25 -20.59
CA GLY A 454 -6.28 21.10 -21.14
C GLY A 454 -5.65 22.01 -20.11
#